data_006737e28eafbfe36487b79d6ff5720e
#
_entry.id   006737e28eafbfe36487b79d6ff5720e
#
_cell.length_a   1.000
_cell.length_b   1.000
_cell.length_c   1.000
_cell.angle_alpha   90.00
_cell.angle_beta   90.00
_cell.angle_gamma   90.00
#
_symmetry.space_group_name_H-M   'P 1'
#
loop_
_entity.id
_entity.type
_entity.pdbx_description
1 polymer ?
#
loop_
_entity_poly.entity_id
_entity_poly.type
_entity_poly.pdbx_seq_one_letter_code
_entity_poly.pdbx_strand_id
1 'polypeptide(L)'
;MLGRTPGNIVAVRPLRQGVISDYTVTEKMLKYFIQKAIGKRMLKKPRISVCVPSGVTEVEKKAVEDATLQAGAREVAIIEEPIAAAIGAGIDISRPCGNMIVDIGGGTTDIAVISLGGTVVSTSIKIAGDDFDEAIVRYMRKKHNLLIGERTAEDIKIKVGSAYPKAEVTTMNVRGRNLVTGLPKTVEVSSEETEEALREATSQIVEAVHSVLELSLIHISEP
;
A
#
# COMPACT_ATOMS: atom_id res chain seq x y z
N MET A 1 4.54 1.51 -16.60
CA MET A 1 3.74 1.71 -17.84
C MET A 1 2.96 3.00 -17.82
N LEU A 2 2.52 3.48 -16.66
CA LEU A 2 1.91 4.81 -16.52
C LEU A 2 2.85 5.89 -17.10
N GLY A 3 2.32 6.76 -17.97
CA GLY A 3 3.09 7.82 -18.61
C GLY A 3 4.00 7.40 -19.80
N ARG A 4 4.01 6.12 -20.21
CA ARG A 4 4.83 5.61 -21.34
C ARG A 4 4.04 4.74 -22.32
N THR A 5 2.72 4.80 -22.31
CA THR A 5 1.87 4.06 -23.25
C THR A 5 1.72 4.82 -24.58
N PRO A 6 1.67 4.13 -25.73
CA PRO A 6 1.29 4.75 -27.01
C PRO A 6 -0.09 5.40 -26.88
N GLY A 7 -0.38 6.43 -27.70
CA GLY A 7 -1.56 7.27 -27.55
C GLY A 7 -2.94 6.58 -27.60
N ASN A 8 -2.99 5.32 -28.03
CA ASN A 8 -4.20 4.49 -28.07
C ASN A 8 -4.28 3.45 -26.93
N ILE A 9 -3.30 3.42 -26.02
CA ILE A 9 -3.26 2.52 -24.87
C ILE A 9 -3.28 3.35 -23.59
N VAL A 10 -4.27 3.10 -22.74
CA VAL A 10 -4.38 3.74 -21.43
C VAL A 10 -4.05 2.73 -20.33
N ALA A 11 -3.08 3.05 -19.49
CA ALA A 11 -2.83 2.28 -18.28
C ALA A 11 -3.77 2.76 -17.17
N VAL A 12 -4.55 1.83 -16.60
CA VAL A 12 -5.53 2.13 -15.56
C VAL A 12 -5.14 1.40 -14.28
N ARG A 13 -5.25 2.07 -13.14
CA ARG A 13 -5.21 1.44 -11.80
C ARG A 13 -6.67 1.23 -11.36
N PRO A 14 -7.21 0.01 -11.42
CA PRO A 14 -8.61 -0.25 -11.09
C PRO A 14 -8.90 -0.28 -9.59
N LEU A 15 -7.86 -0.36 -8.77
CA LEU A 15 -7.92 -0.29 -7.32
C LEU A 15 -7.13 0.94 -6.86
N ARG A 16 -7.73 1.75 -5.99
CA ARG A 16 -7.07 2.89 -5.33
C ARG A 16 -7.45 2.92 -3.86
N GLN A 17 -6.46 3.09 -3.00
CA GLN A 17 -6.68 3.19 -1.55
C GLN A 17 -7.55 2.04 -1.01
N GLY A 18 -7.28 0.82 -1.45
CA GLY A 18 -8.01 -0.39 -1.04
C GLY A 18 -9.43 -0.55 -1.61
N VAL A 19 -9.90 0.40 -2.44
CA VAL A 19 -11.27 0.41 -2.97
C VAL A 19 -11.29 0.20 -4.49
N ILE A 20 -12.31 -0.51 -4.98
CA ILE A 20 -12.55 -0.71 -6.41
C ILE A 20 -13.01 0.63 -7.03
N SER A 21 -12.19 1.20 -7.92
CA SER A 21 -12.53 2.40 -8.69
C SER A 21 -13.13 2.09 -10.06
N ASP A 22 -12.84 0.91 -10.62
CA ASP A 22 -13.40 0.40 -11.88
C ASP A 22 -13.67 -1.10 -11.73
N TYR A 23 -14.95 -1.44 -11.60
CA TYR A 23 -15.41 -2.81 -11.39
C TYR A 23 -15.05 -3.73 -12.57
N THR A 24 -15.30 -3.27 -13.80
CA THR A 24 -15.09 -4.06 -15.02
C THR A 24 -13.62 -4.38 -15.24
N VAL A 25 -12.74 -3.40 -15.00
CA VAL A 25 -11.30 -3.59 -15.14
C VAL A 25 -10.77 -4.45 -14.01
N THR A 26 -11.28 -4.29 -12.78
CA THR A 26 -10.93 -5.14 -11.63
C THR A 26 -11.28 -6.61 -11.88
N GLU A 27 -12.50 -6.91 -12.35
CA GLU A 27 -12.91 -8.27 -12.71
C GLU A 27 -11.97 -8.90 -13.74
N LYS A 28 -11.64 -8.16 -14.82
CA LYS A 28 -10.72 -8.64 -15.85
C LYS A 28 -9.31 -8.87 -15.31
N MET A 29 -8.84 -8.01 -14.43
CA MET A 29 -7.54 -8.13 -13.77
C MET A 29 -7.50 -9.37 -12.87
N LEU A 30 -8.50 -9.56 -12.01
CA LEU A 30 -8.62 -10.74 -11.16
C LEU A 30 -8.68 -12.03 -11.99
N LYS A 31 -9.48 -12.06 -13.03
CA LYS A 31 -9.57 -13.19 -13.96
C LYS A 31 -8.22 -13.53 -14.60
N TYR A 32 -7.48 -12.52 -15.02
CA TYR A 32 -6.14 -12.71 -15.57
C TYR A 32 -5.19 -13.34 -14.54
N PHE A 33 -5.15 -12.82 -13.30
CA PHE A 33 -4.29 -13.36 -12.25
C PHE A 33 -4.69 -14.78 -11.83
N ILE A 34 -5.97 -15.04 -11.68
CA ILE A 34 -6.49 -16.40 -11.40
C ILE A 34 -6.03 -17.37 -12.49
N GLN A 35 -6.23 -17.03 -13.76
CA GLN A 35 -5.80 -17.87 -14.88
C GLN A 35 -4.29 -18.07 -14.94
N LYS A 36 -3.52 -17.05 -14.57
CA LYS A 36 -2.06 -17.13 -14.52
C LYS A 36 -1.57 -18.04 -13.39
N ALA A 37 -2.24 -18.01 -12.24
CA ALA A 37 -1.88 -18.81 -11.07
C ALA A 37 -2.21 -20.31 -11.24
N ILE A 38 -3.38 -20.63 -11.80
CA ILE A 38 -3.87 -22.02 -11.88
C ILE A 38 -3.86 -22.62 -13.29
N GLY A 39 -3.44 -21.83 -14.30
CA GLY A 39 -3.40 -22.23 -15.70
C GLY A 39 -4.73 -22.04 -16.43
N LYS A 40 -4.67 -22.06 -17.78
CA LYS A 40 -5.83 -21.78 -18.64
C LYS A 40 -6.90 -22.88 -18.64
N ARG A 41 -6.56 -24.12 -18.25
CA ARG A 41 -7.49 -25.26 -18.21
C ARG A 41 -8.12 -25.39 -16.81
N MET A 42 -9.09 -24.56 -16.51
CA MET A 42 -9.87 -24.67 -15.29
C MET A 42 -10.96 -25.75 -15.43
N LEU A 43 -10.62 -26.99 -15.12
CA LEU A 43 -11.62 -28.05 -14.99
C LEU A 43 -12.45 -27.90 -13.70
N LYS A 44 -11.93 -27.24 -12.69
CA LYS A 44 -12.61 -26.95 -11.42
C LYS A 44 -12.38 -25.49 -11.03
N LYS A 45 -13.45 -24.79 -10.64
CA LYS A 45 -13.35 -23.41 -10.13
C LYS A 45 -12.63 -23.41 -8.76
N PRO A 46 -11.67 -22.51 -8.53
CA PRO A 46 -10.91 -22.45 -7.28
C PRO A 46 -11.73 -21.85 -6.13
N ARG A 47 -11.31 -22.15 -4.90
CA ARG A 47 -11.60 -21.33 -3.71
C ARG A 47 -10.56 -20.23 -3.67
N ILE A 48 -10.98 -19.00 -3.39
CA ILE A 48 -10.09 -17.84 -3.37
C ILE A 48 -10.27 -17.09 -2.06
N SER A 49 -9.16 -16.80 -1.39
CA SER A 49 -9.13 -15.86 -0.28
C SER A 49 -8.68 -14.51 -0.81
N VAL A 50 -9.40 -13.44 -0.45
CA VAL A 50 -9.08 -12.06 -0.83
C VAL A 50 -8.93 -11.24 0.43
N CYS A 51 -7.83 -10.51 0.53
CA CYS A 51 -7.61 -9.59 1.63
C CYS A 51 -8.23 -8.23 1.30
N VAL A 52 -8.77 -7.58 2.33
CA VAL A 52 -9.34 -6.24 2.26
C VAL A 52 -8.85 -5.42 3.45
N PRO A 53 -8.68 -4.09 3.31
CA PRO A 53 -8.36 -3.21 4.43
C PRO A 53 -9.39 -3.30 5.56
N SER A 54 -8.97 -3.07 6.80
CA SER A 54 -9.87 -3.15 7.96
C SER A 54 -11.01 -2.12 7.95
N GLY A 55 -10.79 -0.98 7.27
CA GLY A 55 -11.76 0.12 7.21
C GLY A 55 -12.79 0.05 6.08
N VAL A 56 -12.87 -1.06 5.32
CA VAL A 56 -13.83 -1.19 4.20
C VAL A 56 -15.25 -1.42 4.69
N THR A 57 -16.21 -0.82 4.00
CA THR A 57 -17.64 -1.00 4.25
C THR A 57 -18.12 -2.38 3.79
N GLU A 58 -19.26 -2.84 4.31
CA GLU A 58 -19.90 -4.09 3.87
C GLU A 58 -20.26 -4.08 2.37
N VAL A 59 -20.59 -2.90 1.82
CA VAL A 59 -20.83 -2.74 0.37
C VAL A 59 -19.55 -2.97 -0.44
N GLU A 60 -18.43 -2.44 0.02
CA GLU A 60 -17.12 -2.65 -0.62
C GLU A 60 -16.66 -4.09 -0.51
N LYS A 61 -16.83 -4.74 0.66
CA LYS A 61 -16.56 -6.18 0.84
C LYS A 61 -17.38 -7.00 -0.16
N LYS A 62 -18.66 -6.70 -0.28
CA LYS A 62 -19.56 -7.39 -1.21
C LYS A 62 -19.14 -7.17 -2.67
N ALA A 63 -18.72 -5.98 -3.04
CA ALA A 63 -18.21 -5.69 -4.38
C ALA A 63 -16.96 -6.51 -4.72
N VAL A 64 -16.04 -6.68 -3.76
CA VAL A 64 -14.83 -7.52 -3.93
C VAL A 64 -15.21 -8.99 -4.07
N GLU A 65 -16.13 -9.48 -3.24
CA GLU A 65 -16.65 -10.85 -3.32
C GLU A 65 -17.26 -11.13 -4.69
N ASP A 66 -18.18 -10.28 -5.15
CA ASP A 66 -18.88 -10.42 -6.41
C ASP A 66 -17.93 -10.34 -7.61
N ALA A 67 -16.98 -9.40 -7.62
CA ALA A 67 -15.94 -9.31 -8.65
C ALA A 67 -15.10 -10.59 -8.73
N THR A 68 -14.75 -11.18 -7.58
CA THR A 68 -13.94 -12.39 -7.50
C THR A 68 -14.73 -13.62 -7.97
N LEU A 69 -16.02 -13.73 -7.60
CA LEU A 69 -16.92 -14.78 -8.10
C LEU A 69 -17.09 -14.71 -9.62
N GLN A 70 -17.31 -13.50 -10.16
CA GLN A 70 -17.44 -13.28 -11.61
C GLN A 70 -16.13 -13.54 -12.36
N ALA A 71 -14.99 -13.28 -11.72
CA ALA A 71 -13.66 -13.62 -12.28
C ALA A 71 -13.42 -15.14 -12.39
N GLY A 72 -14.25 -15.97 -11.75
CA GLY A 72 -14.23 -17.43 -11.89
C GLY A 72 -13.99 -18.22 -10.61
N ALA A 73 -14.05 -17.60 -9.44
CA ALA A 73 -14.02 -18.32 -8.18
C ALA A 73 -15.29 -19.17 -7.98
N ARG A 74 -15.15 -20.31 -7.27
CA ARG A 74 -16.28 -21.10 -6.78
C ARG A 74 -16.79 -20.57 -5.45
N GLU A 75 -15.89 -20.13 -4.61
CA GLU A 75 -16.12 -19.68 -3.24
C GLU A 75 -15.08 -18.61 -2.91
N VAL A 76 -15.47 -17.58 -2.22
CA VAL A 76 -14.61 -16.47 -1.80
C VAL A 76 -14.64 -16.36 -0.29
N ALA A 77 -13.47 -16.27 0.32
CA ALA A 77 -13.30 -15.92 1.72
C ALA A 77 -12.65 -14.52 1.80
N ILE A 78 -13.35 -13.58 2.45
CA ILE A 78 -12.79 -12.25 2.73
C ILE A 78 -12.03 -12.32 4.05
N ILE A 79 -10.81 -11.79 4.06
CA ILE A 79 -9.92 -11.74 5.22
C ILE A 79 -9.45 -10.30 5.39
N GLU A 80 -9.40 -9.79 6.60
CA GLU A 80 -8.79 -8.48 6.86
C GLU A 80 -7.27 -8.54 6.66
N GLU A 81 -6.70 -7.52 6.01
CA GLU A 81 -5.27 -7.45 5.68
C GLU A 81 -4.36 -7.65 6.89
N PRO A 82 -4.59 -7.02 8.07
CA PRO A 82 -3.75 -7.23 9.24
C PRO A 82 -3.76 -8.67 9.77
N ILE A 83 -4.90 -9.38 9.67
CA ILE A 83 -4.98 -10.80 10.07
C ILE A 83 -4.13 -11.66 9.14
N ALA A 84 -4.26 -11.43 7.83
CA ALA A 84 -3.46 -12.15 6.84
C ALA A 84 -1.96 -11.85 7.00
N ALA A 85 -1.60 -10.59 7.28
CA ALA A 85 -0.23 -10.17 7.54
C ALA A 85 0.36 -10.84 8.79
N ALA A 86 -0.41 -10.91 9.89
CA ALA A 86 -0.01 -11.59 11.12
C ALA A 86 0.27 -13.08 10.88
N ILE A 87 -0.61 -13.76 10.16
CA ILE A 87 -0.43 -15.17 9.80
C ILE A 87 0.81 -15.33 8.91
N GLY A 88 1.00 -14.45 7.93
CA GLY A 88 2.16 -14.47 7.04
C GLY A 88 3.48 -14.22 7.76
N ALA A 89 3.48 -13.42 8.82
CA ALA A 89 4.63 -13.18 9.70
C ALA A 89 4.89 -14.33 10.68
N GLY A 90 4.05 -15.36 10.70
CA GLY A 90 4.19 -16.51 11.61
C GLY A 90 3.78 -16.21 13.05
N ILE A 91 2.98 -15.17 13.27
CA ILE A 91 2.47 -14.80 14.60
C ILE A 91 1.33 -15.75 14.97
N ASP A 92 1.42 -16.36 16.15
CA ASP A 92 0.33 -17.19 16.69
C ASP A 92 -0.76 -16.28 17.29
N ILE A 93 -1.71 -15.92 16.43
CA ILE A 93 -2.83 -15.03 16.80
C ILE A 93 -3.85 -15.68 17.74
N SER A 94 -3.79 -17.00 17.96
CA SER A 94 -4.73 -17.72 18.82
C SER A 94 -4.50 -17.49 20.32
N ARG A 95 -3.32 -16.98 20.69
CA ARG A 95 -2.97 -16.73 22.07
C ARG A 95 -3.68 -15.52 22.67
N PRO A 96 -3.92 -15.51 23.99
CA PRO A 96 -4.47 -14.36 24.71
C PRO A 96 -3.38 -13.31 24.97
N CYS A 97 -2.76 -12.81 23.91
CA CYS A 97 -1.78 -11.72 23.96
C CYS A 97 -2.06 -10.76 22.79
N GLY A 98 -1.96 -9.46 23.06
CA GLY A 98 -2.11 -8.44 22.02
C GLY A 98 -0.88 -8.43 21.11
N ASN A 99 -1.10 -8.61 19.82
CA ASN A 99 -0.08 -8.43 18.78
C ASN A 99 -0.49 -7.26 17.91
N MET A 100 0.37 -6.25 17.82
CA MET A 100 0.12 -5.13 16.90
C MET A 100 0.74 -5.44 15.54
N ILE A 101 -0.06 -5.23 14.51
CA ILE A 101 0.36 -5.28 13.10
C ILE A 101 0.22 -3.89 12.50
N VAL A 102 1.24 -3.46 11.78
CA VAL A 102 1.23 -2.24 10.95
C VAL A 102 1.56 -2.68 9.53
N ASP A 103 0.55 -2.75 8.69
CA ASP A 103 0.68 -3.12 7.28
C ASP A 103 0.65 -1.86 6.42
N ILE A 104 1.82 -1.51 5.83
CA ILE A 104 1.99 -0.32 5.00
C ILE A 104 2.00 -0.76 3.54
N GLY A 105 0.85 -0.63 2.89
CA GLY A 105 0.67 -0.99 1.50
C GLY A 105 1.07 0.11 0.51
N GLY A 106 0.48 0.09 -0.68
CA GLY A 106 0.65 1.15 -1.69
C GLY A 106 -0.26 2.35 -1.43
N GLY A 107 -1.53 2.12 -1.08
CA GLY A 107 -2.55 3.16 -0.94
C GLY A 107 -3.15 3.28 0.45
N THR A 108 -2.95 2.30 1.34
CA THR A 108 -3.44 2.29 2.72
C THR A 108 -2.37 1.81 3.68
N THR A 109 -2.45 2.29 4.91
CA THR A 109 -1.76 1.71 6.06
C THR A 109 -2.82 1.21 7.02
N ASP A 110 -2.80 -0.09 7.28
CA ASP A 110 -3.72 -0.79 8.16
C ASP A 110 -3.01 -1.15 9.46
N ILE A 111 -3.56 -0.68 10.57
CA ILE A 111 -3.00 -0.87 11.91
C ILE A 111 -4.03 -1.61 12.73
N ALA A 112 -3.67 -2.74 13.32
CA ALA A 112 -4.56 -3.52 14.15
C ALA A 112 -3.85 -4.17 15.34
N VAL A 113 -4.57 -4.29 16.45
CA VAL A 113 -4.21 -5.16 17.56
C VAL A 113 -5.06 -6.42 17.47
N ILE A 114 -4.40 -7.57 17.44
CA ILE A 114 -5.01 -8.88 17.27
C ILE A 114 -4.77 -9.71 18.53
N SER A 115 -5.82 -10.35 19.03
CA SER A 115 -5.76 -11.30 20.16
C SER A 115 -6.84 -12.36 20.00
N LEU A 116 -6.58 -13.58 20.46
CA LEU A 116 -7.53 -14.71 20.41
C LEU A 116 -8.16 -14.95 19.03
N GLY A 117 -7.37 -14.76 17.97
CA GLY A 117 -7.78 -15.00 16.59
C GLY A 117 -8.65 -13.91 15.97
N GLY A 118 -8.88 -12.79 16.67
CA GLY A 118 -9.72 -11.67 16.20
C GLY A 118 -9.05 -10.31 16.34
N THR A 119 -9.58 -9.34 15.62
CA THR A 119 -9.18 -7.93 15.71
C THR A 119 -9.83 -7.29 16.94
N VAL A 120 -9.02 -6.79 17.88
CA VAL A 120 -9.48 -6.09 19.10
C VAL A 120 -9.77 -4.63 18.77
N VAL A 121 -8.84 -3.98 18.09
CA VAL A 121 -8.95 -2.60 17.60
C VAL A 121 -8.20 -2.50 16.29
N SER A 122 -8.73 -1.75 15.35
CA SER A 122 -8.07 -1.46 14.08
C SER A 122 -8.40 -0.07 13.56
N THR A 123 -7.50 0.45 12.76
CA THR A 123 -7.70 1.65 11.96
C THR A 123 -7.04 1.48 10.61
N SER A 124 -7.60 2.13 9.60
CA SER A 124 -7.02 2.20 8.26
C SER A 124 -6.90 3.66 7.86
N ILE A 125 -5.70 4.08 7.49
CA ILE A 125 -5.43 5.43 6.99
C ILE A 125 -5.02 5.38 5.53
N LYS A 126 -5.39 6.41 4.78
CA LYS A 126 -5.09 6.55 3.35
C LYS A 126 -3.75 7.25 3.11
N ILE A 127 -2.71 6.78 3.82
CA ILE A 127 -1.34 7.27 3.71
C ILE A 127 -0.44 6.05 3.64
N ALA A 128 0.26 5.89 2.53
CA ALA A 128 1.10 4.72 2.28
C ALA A 128 2.15 4.99 1.18
N GLY A 129 2.60 3.96 0.49
CA GLY A 129 3.68 4.00 -0.48
C GLY A 129 3.50 5.01 -1.62
N ASP A 130 2.26 5.19 -2.11
CA ASP A 130 1.96 6.15 -3.17
C ASP A 130 2.12 7.61 -2.67
N ASP A 131 1.75 7.87 -1.40
CA ASP A 131 1.91 9.21 -0.78
C ASP A 131 3.39 9.53 -0.55
N PHE A 132 4.21 8.52 -0.23
CA PHE A 132 5.66 8.68 -0.16
C PHE A 132 6.26 9.07 -1.52
N ASP A 133 5.81 8.42 -2.60
CA ASP A 133 6.26 8.74 -3.96
C ASP A 133 5.86 10.16 -4.34
N GLU A 134 4.63 10.57 -4.04
CA GLU A 134 4.17 11.94 -4.28
C GLU A 134 4.94 12.97 -3.44
N ALA A 135 5.25 12.66 -2.19
CA ALA A 135 6.05 13.54 -1.32
C ALA A 135 7.46 13.76 -1.92
N ILE A 136 8.10 12.70 -2.42
CA ILE A 136 9.39 12.79 -3.11
C ILE A 136 9.25 13.63 -4.40
N VAL A 137 8.22 13.41 -5.21
CA VAL A 137 7.98 14.23 -6.42
C VAL A 137 7.86 15.72 -6.07
N ARG A 138 7.07 16.04 -5.02
CA ARG A 138 6.89 17.43 -4.54
C ARG A 138 8.22 18.02 -4.05
N TYR A 139 9.00 17.24 -3.29
CA TYR A 139 10.30 17.67 -2.79
C TYR A 139 11.29 17.98 -3.93
N MET A 140 11.41 17.05 -4.88
CA MET A 140 12.29 17.22 -6.05
C MET A 140 11.93 18.46 -6.87
N ARG A 141 10.62 18.74 -7.01
CA ARG A 141 10.15 19.96 -7.67
C ARG A 141 10.53 21.21 -6.87
N LYS A 142 10.32 21.21 -5.56
CA LYS A 142 10.53 22.39 -4.70
C LYS A 142 12.02 22.69 -4.47
N LYS A 143 12.82 21.67 -4.19
CA LYS A 143 14.23 21.82 -3.78
C LYS A 143 15.18 21.92 -4.98
N HIS A 144 14.96 21.08 -5.99
CA HIS A 144 15.87 20.92 -7.13
C HIS A 144 15.37 21.54 -8.43
N ASN A 145 14.13 22.09 -8.46
CA ASN A 145 13.42 22.48 -9.68
C ASN A 145 13.42 21.37 -10.74
N LEU A 146 13.27 20.12 -10.30
CA LEU A 146 13.37 18.94 -11.14
C LEU A 146 12.03 18.22 -11.19
N LEU A 147 11.49 18.04 -12.40
CA LEU A 147 10.32 17.22 -12.63
C LEU A 147 10.74 15.77 -12.86
N ILE A 148 10.28 14.89 -12.00
CA ILE A 148 10.44 13.44 -12.10
C ILE A 148 9.07 12.76 -12.21
N GLY A 149 9.04 11.53 -12.75
CA GLY A 149 7.82 10.71 -12.77
C GLY A 149 7.71 9.81 -11.53
N GLU A 150 6.49 9.27 -11.29
CA GLU A 150 6.18 8.38 -10.17
C GLU A 150 7.18 7.22 -10.04
N ARG A 151 7.51 6.55 -11.13
CA ARG A 151 8.49 5.46 -11.13
C ARG A 151 9.88 5.88 -10.65
N THR A 152 10.30 7.09 -10.99
CA THR A 152 11.59 7.61 -10.54
C THR A 152 11.53 7.92 -9.04
N ALA A 153 10.39 8.43 -8.54
CA ALA A 153 10.18 8.65 -7.13
C ALA A 153 10.18 7.32 -6.34
N GLU A 154 9.52 6.30 -6.86
CA GLU A 154 9.55 4.94 -6.32
C GLU A 154 10.98 4.37 -6.28
N ASP A 155 11.76 4.54 -7.35
CA ASP A 155 13.18 4.14 -7.39
C ASP A 155 14.01 4.87 -6.33
N ILE A 156 13.76 6.17 -6.09
CA ILE A 156 14.40 6.96 -5.03
C ILE A 156 14.01 6.40 -3.66
N LYS A 157 12.71 6.21 -3.41
CA LYS A 157 12.19 5.65 -2.16
C LYS A 157 12.85 4.32 -1.82
N ILE A 158 12.94 3.41 -2.78
CA ILE A 158 13.51 2.06 -2.57
C ILE A 158 15.01 2.11 -2.30
N LYS A 159 15.77 2.96 -3.00
CA LYS A 159 17.24 2.96 -2.95
C LYS A 159 17.81 3.82 -1.83
N VAL A 160 17.26 5.00 -1.63
CA VAL A 160 17.79 6.01 -0.69
C VAL A 160 16.74 6.51 0.29
N GLY A 161 15.50 6.00 0.24
CA GLY A 161 14.44 6.37 1.16
C GLY A 161 14.83 6.11 2.61
N SER A 162 14.52 7.08 3.47
CA SER A 162 14.69 6.96 4.91
C SER A 162 13.54 7.63 5.65
N ALA A 163 12.98 6.94 6.64
CA ALA A 163 11.96 7.47 7.53
C ALA A 163 12.56 8.07 8.81
N TYR A 164 13.86 7.80 9.07
CA TYR A 164 14.58 8.25 10.25
C TYR A 164 16.05 8.54 9.89
N PRO A 165 16.72 9.50 10.54
CA PRO A 165 18.13 9.79 10.27
C PRO A 165 19.01 8.54 10.39
N LYS A 166 19.76 8.25 9.33
CA LYS A 166 20.72 7.13 9.29
C LYS A 166 22.10 7.59 9.70
N ALA A 167 22.89 6.69 10.30
CA ALA A 167 24.29 6.96 10.62
C ALA A 167 25.16 7.15 9.37
N GLU A 168 24.83 6.46 8.28
CA GLU A 168 25.50 6.60 6.99
C GLU A 168 24.54 7.20 5.96
N VAL A 169 24.97 8.29 5.33
CA VAL A 169 24.22 8.94 4.25
C VAL A 169 24.41 8.16 2.95
N THR A 170 23.32 7.68 2.39
CA THR A 170 23.33 7.06 1.06
C THR A 170 22.87 8.07 0.02
N THR A 171 23.45 8.04 -1.18
CA THR A 171 23.10 8.95 -2.28
C THR A 171 22.82 8.21 -3.57
N MET A 172 22.05 8.83 -4.46
CA MET A 172 21.87 8.37 -5.84
C MET A 172 21.71 9.51 -6.82
N ASN A 173 22.15 9.31 -8.05
CA ASN A 173 21.93 10.25 -9.14
C ASN A 173 20.55 10.06 -9.77
N VAL A 174 19.79 11.15 -9.84
CA VAL A 174 18.42 11.20 -10.37
C VAL A 174 18.36 12.10 -11.58
N ARG A 175 17.83 11.59 -12.70
CA ARG A 175 17.64 12.36 -13.93
C ARG A 175 16.16 12.76 -14.08
N GLY A 176 15.95 14.04 -14.35
CA GLY A 176 14.61 14.59 -14.61
C GLY A 176 14.67 15.79 -15.57
N ARG A 177 13.52 16.45 -15.77
CA ARG A 177 13.41 17.66 -16.55
C ARG A 177 13.56 18.87 -15.63
N ASN A 178 14.52 19.73 -15.93
CA ASN A 178 14.66 21.02 -15.23
C ASN A 178 13.44 21.91 -15.57
N LEU A 179 12.75 22.40 -14.55
CA LEU A 179 11.55 23.21 -14.71
C LEU A 179 11.83 24.65 -15.18
N VAL A 180 13.06 25.13 -15.00
CA VAL A 180 13.47 26.48 -15.42
C VAL A 180 13.89 26.48 -16.87
N THR A 181 14.77 25.53 -17.28
CA THR A 181 15.34 25.49 -18.63
C THR A 181 14.61 24.56 -19.58
N GLY A 182 13.77 23.67 -19.06
CA GLY A 182 13.09 22.63 -19.86
C GLY A 182 13.99 21.46 -20.27
N LEU A 183 15.30 21.54 -20.02
CA LEU A 183 16.29 20.55 -20.45
C LEU A 183 16.45 19.41 -19.43
N PRO A 184 16.96 18.24 -19.86
CA PRO A 184 17.36 17.18 -18.93
C PRO A 184 18.43 17.67 -17.95
N LYS A 185 18.27 17.34 -16.66
CA LYS A 185 19.21 17.63 -15.58
C LYS A 185 19.37 16.39 -14.71
N THR A 186 20.59 16.15 -14.24
CA THR A 186 20.89 15.13 -13.23
C THR A 186 21.24 15.83 -11.93
N VAL A 187 20.70 15.36 -10.82
CA VAL A 187 21.00 15.81 -9.47
C VAL A 187 21.32 14.61 -8.58
N GLU A 188 22.20 14.78 -7.61
CA GLU A 188 22.41 13.80 -6.55
C GLU A 188 21.39 14.03 -5.45
N VAL A 189 20.76 12.96 -4.96
CA VAL A 189 19.74 12.97 -3.90
C VAL A 189 20.22 12.08 -2.78
N SER A 190 20.13 12.57 -1.54
CA SER A 190 20.58 11.86 -0.35
C SER A 190 19.43 11.27 0.47
N SER A 191 19.78 10.34 1.37
CA SER A 191 18.83 9.78 2.35
C SER A 191 18.33 10.83 3.36
N GLU A 192 19.10 11.88 3.63
CA GLU A 192 18.65 13.01 4.47
C GLU A 192 17.55 13.82 3.78
N GLU A 193 17.69 14.06 2.48
CA GLU A 193 16.68 14.75 1.69
C GLU A 193 15.39 13.95 1.58
N THR A 194 15.49 12.62 1.47
CA THR A 194 14.29 11.76 1.47
C THR A 194 13.64 11.69 2.84
N GLU A 195 14.40 11.70 3.93
CA GLU A 195 13.84 11.81 5.28
C GLU A 195 13.07 13.12 5.46
N GLU A 196 13.63 14.25 5.03
CA GLU A 196 12.95 15.54 5.03
C GLU A 196 11.65 15.50 4.21
N ALA A 197 11.68 14.89 3.03
CA ALA A 197 10.53 14.77 2.14
C ALA A 197 9.40 13.90 2.73
N LEU A 198 9.74 12.83 3.45
CA LEU A 198 8.81 11.83 3.96
C LEU A 198 8.28 12.15 5.37
N ARG A 199 8.86 13.12 6.07
CA ARG A 199 8.59 13.41 7.48
C ARG A 199 7.10 13.59 7.80
N GLU A 200 6.38 14.31 6.95
CA GLU A 200 4.94 14.55 7.17
C GLU A 200 4.13 13.24 7.11
N ALA A 201 4.35 12.43 6.07
CA ALA A 201 3.63 11.18 5.89
C ALA A 201 3.99 10.13 6.95
N THR A 202 5.27 10.03 7.33
CA THR A 202 5.71 9.13 8.40
C THR A 202 5.17 9.54 9.77
N SER A 203 5.11 10.84 10.06
CA SER A 203 4.53 11.34 11.31
C SER A 203 3.04 10.97 11.44
N GLN A 204 2.27 11.05 10.37
CA GLN A 204 0.86 10.67 10.38
C GLN A 204 0.65 9.17 10.63
N ILE A 205 1.53 8.31 10.10
CA ILE A 205 1.51 6.88 10.41
C ILE A 205 1.82 6.64 11.89
N VAL A 206 2.84 7.31 12.44
CA VAL A 206 3.20 7.21 13.86
C VAL A 206 2.05 7.66 14.75
N GLU A 207 1.38 8.76 14.42
CA GLU A 207 0.18 9.23 15.15
C GLU A 207 -0.94 8.18 15.14
N ALA A 208 -1.20 7.57 13.98
CA ALA A 208 -2.21 6.51 13.88
C ALA A 208 -1.85 5.28 14.72
N VAL A 209 -0.56 4.90 14.77
CA VAL A 209 -0.07 3.82 15.65
C VAL A 209 -0.29 4.16 17.12
N HIS A 210 0.05 5.39 17.54
CA HIS A 210 -0.20 5.85 18.91
C HIS A 210 -1.69 5.79 19.28
N SER A 211 -2.57 6.26 18.40
CA SER A 211 -4.01 6.22 18.63
C SER A 211 -4.55 4.79 18.82
N VAL A 212 -4.06 3.83 18.03
CA VAL A 212 -4.46 2.42 18.18
C VAL A 212 -3.90 1.82 19.47
N LEU A 213 -2.67 2.17 19.86
CA LEU A 213 -2.09 1.73 21.14
C LEU A 213 -2.91 2.24 22.32
N GLU A 214 -3.26 3.52 22.34
CA GLU A 214 -4.07 4.11 23.41
C GLU A 214 -5.43 3.41 23.54
N LEU A 215 -6.11 3.20 22.42
CA LEU A 215 -7.40 2.49 22.40
C LEU A 215 -7.25 1.04 22.86
N SER A 216 -6.17 0.35 22.51
CA SER A 216 -5.95 -1.04 22.92
C SER A 216 -5.70 -1.18 24.43
N LEU A 217 -5.01 -0.22 25.06
CA LEU A 217 -4.76 -0.20 26.50
C LEU A 217 -6.05 -0.04 27.29
N ILE A 218 -7.01 0.74 26.81
CA ILE A 218 -8.33 0.91 27.43
C ILE A 218 -9.10 -0.41 27.40
N HIS A 219 -9.06 -1.16 26.32
CA HIS A 219 -9.76 -2.44 26.18
C HIS A 219 -9.08 -3.62 26.92
N ILE A 220 -7.77 -3.53 27.19
CA ILE A 220 -7.03 -4.56 27.92
C ILE A 220 -7.11 -4.35 29.45
N SER A 221 -7.38 -3.12 29.89
CA SER A 221 -7.39 -2.73 31.31
C SER A 221 -8.77 -2.79 31.97
N GLU A 222 -9.84 -3.10 31.24
CA GLU A 222 -11.15 -3.34 31.84
C GLU A 222 -11.27 -4.83 32.23
N PRO A 223 -11.53 -5.11 33.52
CA PRO A 223 -11.68 -6.47 34.02
C PRO A 223 -12.99 -7.13 33.60
#